data_d8bf07f7cd2c8090760c43d3ea5b14d5
#
_entry.id   d8bf07f7cd2c8090760c43d3ea5b14d5
#
_cell.length_a   1.000
_cell.length_b   1.000
_cell.length_c   1.000
_cell.angle_alpha   90.00
_cell.angle_beta   90.00
_cell.angle_gamma   90.00
#
_symmetry.space_group_name_H-M   'P 1'
#
loop_
_entity.id
_entity.type
_entity.pdbx_description
1 polymer ?
#
loop_
_entity_poly.entity_id
_entity_poly.type
_entity_poly.pdbx_seq_one_letter_code
_entity_poly.pdbx_strand_id
1 'polypeptide(L)'
;MGQKSADIDNSEKKLEISEKEKLNLIKDNFDEKSKISVKNQMQLKNFLEFLKFEKRSSQNTLNGYNRDLMQFFLFVKKDFSEIGEKEISSYIDNLNKKLRKNSVLRKVSVLKTFYKFCYLNKLITKDPAGIIKNLKREYQPPETLTLEEIKQIVDNCSNTPAGMQNRLIIKLLIVTGAMISEILNLKIKDIENQYDKFIKPFGKNSKYQIKLIDNSFEIEIKNYLEIYRPKLKNANESLKIFPDIRREKFWKNLKIIAQNAKIEKNVYPHIFRNSLVGILSETNADICIIQEILGKVNITTAKIKKNVEKSKLKMIYNNIKLGDD
;
A
#
# COMPACT_ATOMS: atom_id res chain seq x y z
N MET A 1 -17.98 -20.35 -37.88
CA MET A 1 -16.51 -20.46 -37.69
C MET A 1 -15.75 -19.11 -37.65
N GLY A 2 -16.42 -17.98 -37.77
CA GLY A 2 -15.78 -16.65 -37.91
C GLY A 2 -15.56 -15.84 -36.60
N GLN A 3 -16.16 -16.22 -35.48
CA GLN A 3 -16.04 -15.44 -34.22
C GLN A 3 -14.86 -15.83 -33.31
N LYS A 4 -14.30 -17.02 -33.45
CA LYS A 4 -13.13 -17.43 -32.64
C LYS A 4 -11.80 -16.85 -33.10
N SER A 5 -11.66 -16.41 -34.35
CA SER A 5 -10.42 -15.82 -34.86
C SER A 5 -10.24 -14.34 -34.46
N ALA A 6 -11.34 -13.59 -34.28
CA ALA A 6 -11.29 -12.19 -33.90
C ALA A 6 -10.90 -11.97 -32.42
N ASP A 7 -11.25 -12.90 -31.53
CA ASP A 7 -10.93 -12.81 -30.10
C ASP A 7 -9.47 -13.16 -29.79
N ILE A 8 -8.85 -14.00 -30.62
CA ILE A 8 -7.43 -14.37 -30.49
C ILE A 8 -6.56 -13.19 -30.97
N ASP A 9 -6.89 -12.55 -32.08
CA ASP A 9 -6.16 -11.39 -32.63
C ASP A 9 -6.22 -10.16 -31.69
N ASN A 10 -7.34 -9.98 -30.96
CA ASN A 10 -7.47 -8.91 -29.96
C ASN A 10 -6.69 -9.18 -28.66
N SER A 11 -6.50 -10.44 -28.29
CA SER A 11 -5.70 -10.80 -27.10
C SER A 11 -4.20 -10.73 -27.36
N GLU A 12 -3.74 -11.09 -28.55
CA GLU A 12 -2.34 -10.95 -28.96
C GLU A 12 -1.94 -9.48 -29.13
N LYS A 13 -2.77 -8.65 -29.75
CA LYS A 13 -2.55 -7.18 -29.82
C LYS A 13 -2.49 -6.49 -28.45
N LYS A 14 -3.31 -6.93 -27.49
CA LYS A 14 -3.24 -6.41 -26.10
C LYS A 14 -1.99 -6.86 -25.35
N LEU A 15 -1.47 -8.05 -25.63
CA LEU A 15 -0.20 -8.54 -25.07
C LEU A 15 1.00 -7.77 -25.67
N GLU A 16 1.01 -7.56 -26.99
CA GLU A 16 2.06 -6.76 -27.64
C GLU A 16 2.08 -5.30 -27.20
N ILE A 17 0.92 -4.67 -26.99
CA ILE A 17 0.85 -3.31 -26.44
C ILE A 17 1.39 -3.25 -25.02
N SER A 18 1.06 -4.25 -24.18
CA SER A 18 1.56 -4.34 -22.79
C SER A 18 3.07 -4.61 -22.72
N GLU A 19 3.62 -5.39 -23.64
CA GLU A 19 5.07 -5.62 -23.71
C GLU A 19 5.83 -4.41 -24.30
N LYS A 20 5.27 -3.74 -25.30
CA LYS A 20 5.82 -2.47 -25.82
C LYS A 20 5.81 -1.37 -24.77
N GLU A 21 4.74 -1.25 -23.97
CA GLU A 21 4.70 -0.30 -22.85
C GLU A 21 5.74 -0.64 -21.76
N LYS A 22 5.96 -1.91 -21.44
CA LYS A 22 7.03 -2.31 -20.53
C LYS A 22 8.42 -2.08 -21.11
N LEU A 23 8.61 -2.33 -22.40
CA LEU A 23 9.89 -2.09 -23.08
C LEU A 23 10.18 -0.59 -23.18
N ASN A 24 9.16 0.25 -23.42
CA ASN A 24 9.30 1.69 -23.41
C ASN A 24 9.59 2.23 -22.00
N LEU A 25 8.91 1.73 -20.95
CA LEU A 25 9.22 2.08 -19.56
C LEU A 25 10.65 1.66 -19.15
N ILE A 26 11.16 0.56 -19.68
CA ILE A 26 12.55 0.12 -19.46
C ILE A 26 13.50 0.99 -20.27
N LYS A 27 13.20 1.31 -21.52
CA LYS A 27 13.99 2.21 -22.35
C LYS A 27 14.01 3.64 -21.81
N ASP A 28 12.86 4.19 -21.37
CA ASP A 28 12.79 5.52 -20.76
C ASP A 28 13.62 5.59 -19.47
N ASN A 29 13.61 4.55 -18.64
CA ASN A 29 14.46 4.46 -17.45
C ASN A 29 15.96 4.31 -17.78
N PHE A 30 16.31 3.73 -18.94
CA PHE A 30 17.70 3.60 -19.39
C PHE A 30 18.20 4.91 -20.02
N ASP A 31 17.35 5.58 -20.81
CA ASP A 31 17.62 6.89 -21.40
C ASP A 31 17.71 8.00 -20.34
N GLU A 32 16.87 7.98 -19.32
CA GLU A 32 16.97 8.94 -18.20
C GLU A 32 18.24 8.76 -17.39
N LYS A 33 18.71 7.54 -17.18
CA LYS A 33 19.98 7.27 -16.48
C LYS A 33 21.18 7.83 -17.25
N SER A 34 21.19 7.74 -18.58
CA SER A 34 22.28 8.25 -19.42
C SER A 34 22.39 9.79 -19.39
N LYS A 35 21.33 10.49 -18.98
CA LYS A 35 21.29 11.97 -18.87
C LYS A 35 21.84 12.51 -17.55
N ILE A 36 22.18 11.64 -16.60
CA ILE A 36 22.73 12.02 -15.29
C ILE A 36 24.22 11.68 -15.27
N SER A 37 25.04 12.56 -14.68
CA SER A 37 26.48 12.33 -14.61
C SER A 37 26.84 11.02 -13.94
N VAL A 38 27.94 10.42 -14.36
CA VAL A 38 28.44 9.15 -13.81
C VAL A 38 28.69 9.28 -12.29
N LYS A 39 29.16 10.44 -11.84
CA LYS A 39 29.36 10.73 -10.41
C LYS A 39 28.04 10.66 -9.63
N ASN A 40 26.97 11.27 -10.15
CA ASN A 40 25.65 11.23 -9.52
C ASN A 40 25.05 9.81 -9.50
N GLN A 41 25.25 9.04 -10.58
CA GLN A 41 24.80 7.64 -10.63
C GLN A 41 25.52 6.77 -9.59
N MET A 42 26.83 6.91 -9.49
CA MET A 42 27.64 6.18 -8.51
C MET A 42 27.24 6.55 -7.09
N GLN A 43 27.10 7.84 -6.81
CA GLN A 43 26.75 8.32 -5.48
C GLN A 43 25.32 7.92 -5.08
N LEU A 44 24.37 7.94 -6.01
CA LEU A 44 23.03 7.44 -5.81
C LEU A 44 23.03 5.94 -5.44
N LYS A 45 23.83 5.13 -6.14
CA LYS A 45 23.99 3.71 -5.84
C LYS A 45 24.52 3.49 -4.42
N ASN A 46 25.60 4.17 -4.04
CA ASN A 46 26.19 4.08 -2.69
C ASN A 46 25.18 4.47 -1.60
N PHE A 47 24.42 5.53 -1.83
CA PHE A 47 23.38 5.95 -0.90
C PHE A 47 22.23 4.93 -0.75
N LEU A 48 21.80 4.31 -1.85
CA LEU A 48 20.77 3.27 -1.80
C LEU A 48 21.28 2.01 -1.09
N GLU A 49 22.54 1.65 -1.26
CA GLU A 49 23.17 0.55 -0.52
C GLU A 49 23.23 0.87 0.98
N PHE A 50 23.64 2.07 1.37
CA PHE A 50 23.58 2.53 2.75
C PHE A 50 22.17 2.40 3.35
N LEU A 51 21.15 2.88 2.62
CA LEU A 51 19.74 2.76 3.07
C LEU A 51 19.31 1.30 3.21
N LYS A 52 19.78 0.42 2.33
CA LYS A 52 19.45 -1.00 2.35
C LYS A 52 20.07 -1.73 3.53
N PHE A 53 21.38 -1.56 3.73
CA PHE A 53 22.15 -2.36 4.69
C PHE A 53 22.14 -1.75 6.09
N GLU A 54 22.38 -0.45 6.22
CA GLU A 54 22.44 0.19 7.53
C GLU A 54 21.06 0.64 8.06
N LYS A 55 20.21 1.19 7.19
CA LYS A 55 18.86 1.63 7.58
C LYS A 55 17.79 0.55 7.42
N ARG A 56 18.11 -0.62 6.86
CA ARG A 56 17.20 -1.74 6.62
C ARG A 56 15.91 -1.31 5.91
N SER A 57 16.03 -0.36 4.99
CA SER A 57 14.89 0.22 4.28
C SER A 57 14.21 -0.78 3.37
N SER A 58 12.89 -0.68 3.24
CA SER A 58 12.13 -1.54 2.34
C SER A 58 12.44 -1.26 0.87
N GLN A 59 12.24 -2.24 -0.01
CA GLN A 59 12.44 -2.07 -1.46
C GLN A 59 11.59 -0.91 -2.03
N ASN A 60 10.36 -0.73 -1.54
CA ASN A 60 9.50 0.39 -1.96
C ASN A 60 10.09 1.74 -1.56
N THR A 61 10.72 1.83 -0.38
CA THR A 61 11.43 3.02 0.08
C THR A 61 12.62 3.30 -0.82
N LEU A 62 13.45 2.29 -1.11
CA LEU A 62 14.61 2.42 -1.99
C LEU A 62 14.21 2.90 -3.40
N ASN A 63 13.17 2.29 -3.98
CA ASN A 63 12.64 2.69 -5.28
C ASN A 63 12.10 4.14 -5.26
N GLY A 64 11.45 4.55 -4.17
CA GLY A 64 10.97 5.91 -3.98
C GLY A 64 12.11 6.93 -3.92
N TYR A 65 13.14 6.66 -3.12
CA TYR A 65 14.32 7.51 -3.01
C TYR A 65 15.08 7.61 -4.33
N ASN A 66 15.29 6.46 -5.00
CA ASN A 66 15.94 6.43 -6.31
C ASN A 66 15.22 7.35 -7.31
N ARG A 67 13.91 7.20 -7.47
CA ARG A 67 13.11 8.01 -8.40
C ARG A 67 13.15 9.50 -8.06
N ASP A 68 13.05 9.86 -6.78
CA ASP A 68 13.05 11.26 -6.39
C ASP A 68 14.40 11.94 -6.61
N LEU A 69 15.51 11.25 -6.33
CA LEU A 69 16.86 11.77 -6.57
C LEU A 69 17.20 11.82 -8.06
N MET A 70 16.77 10.83 -8.84
CA MET A 70 16.90 10.87 -10.30
C MET A 70 16.21 12.12 -10.88
N GLN A 71 14.95 12.39 -10.47
CA GLN A 71 14.22 13.58 -10.91
C GLN A 71 14.92 14.87 -10.49
N PHE A 72 15.52 14.91 -9.33
CA PHE A 72 16.28 16.05 -8.85
C PHE A 72 17.53 16.32 -9.71
N PHE A 73 18.35 15.29 -9.95
CA PHE A 73 19.57 15.43 -10.77
C PHE A 73 19.25 15.78 -12.21
N LEU A 74 18.18 15.24 -12.80
CA LEU A 74 17.72 15.61 -14.13
C LEU A 74 17.29 17.08 -14.22
N PHE A 75 16.72 17.62 -13.14
CA PHE A 75 16.32 19.03 -13.08
C PHE A 75 17.53 19.96 -12.97
N VAL A 76 18.45 19.66 -12.05
CA VAL A 76 19.58 20.56 -11.72
C VAL A 76 20.71 20.47 -12.75
N LYS A 77 20.93 19.30 -13.35
CA LYS A 77 21.97 19.01 -14.37
C LYS A 77 23.39 19.41 -13.92
N LYS A 78 23.69 19.24 -12.64
CA LYS A 78 25.00 19.45 -12.01
C LYS A 78 25.41 18.22 -11.21
N ASP A 79 26.71 18.07 -10.94
CA ASP A 79 27.20 17.04 -10.03
C ASP A 79 26.74 17.34 -8.60
N PHE A 80 26.47 16.28 -7.82
CA PHE A 80 25.93 16.42 -6.45
C PHE A 80 26.81 17.31 -5.55
N SER A 81 28.13 17.32 -5.79
CA SER A 81 29.11 18.10 -5.03
C SER A 81 29.13 19.61 -5.38
N GLU A 82 28.57 19.98 -6.53
CA GLU A 82 28.51 21.36 -7.04
C GLU A 82 27.16 22.03 -6.74
N ILE A 83 26.20 21.24 -6.23
CA ILE A 83 24.86 21.74 -5.96
C ILE A 83 24.84 22.50 -4.64
N GLY A 84 24.43 23.75 -4.72
CA GLY A 84 24.27 24.64 -3.57
C GLY A 84 22.82 24.84 -3.17
N GLU A 85 22.64 25.75 -2.23
CA GLU A 85 21.33 26.12 -1.68
C GLU A 85 20.38 26.71 -2.74
N LYS A 86 20.94 27.45 -3.72
CA LYS A 86 20.17 28.08 -4.81
C LYS A 86 19.50 27.04 -5.71
N GLU A 87 20.21 25.99 -6.10
CA GLU A 87 19.69 24.92 -6.94
C GLU A 87 18.59 24.14 -6.21
N ILE A 88 18.78 23.87 -4.92
CA ILE A 88 17.77 23.19 -4.10
C ILE A 88 16.51 24.05 -3.96
N SER A 89 16.66 25.34 -3.68
CA SER A 89 15.51 26.28 -3.59
C SER A 89 14.75 26.34 -4.91
N SER A 90 15.46 26.49 -6.04
CA SER A 90 14.85 26.50 -7.38
C SER A 90 14.07 25.22 -7.67
N TYR A 91 14.60 24.05 -7.26
CA TYR A 91 13.89 22.78 -7.40
C TYR A 91 12.62 22.73 -6.55
N ILE A 92 12.69 23.19 -5.28
CA ILE A 92 11.53 23.23 -4.38
C ILE A 92 10.45 24.16 -4.94
N ASP A 93 10.81 25.31 -5.48
CA ASP A 93 9.87 26.24 -6.10
C ASP A 93 9.18 25.63 -7.32
N ASN A 94 9.93 24.89 -8.16
CA ASN A 94 9.35 24.14 -9.27
C ASN A 94 8.41 23.03 -8.80
N LEU A 95 8.74 22.33 -7.70
CA LEU A 95 7.87 21.32 -7.11
C LEU A 95 6.58 21.92 -6.55
N ASN A 96 6.65 23.07 -5.86
CA ASN A 96 5.49 23.76 -5.29
C ASN A 96 4.46 24.17 -6.37
N LYS A 97 4.93 24.50 -7.58
CA LYS A 97 4.05 24.82 -8.71
C LYS A 97 3.29 23.61 -9.27
N LYS A 98 3.81 22.39 -9.07
CA LYS A 98 3.32 21.16 -9.75
C LYS A 98 2.70 20.14 -8.81
N LEU A 99 3.04 20.17 -7.54
CA LEU A 99 2.70 19.10 -6.60
C LEU A 99 2.01 19.63 -5.35
N ARG A 100 1.20 18.75 -4.75
CA ARG A 100 0.60 19.01 -3.43
C ARG A 100 1.69 19.06 -2.35
N LYS A 101 1.50 19.90 -1.34
CA LYS A 101 2.43 20.16 -0.23
C LYS A 101 3.06 18.89 0.39
N ASN A 102 2.26 17.88 0.69
CA ASN A 102 2.78 16.63 1.26
C ASN A 102 3.73 15.86 0.31
N SER A 103 3.53 15.96 -1.01
CA SER A 103 4.43 15.37 -2.00
C SER A 103 5.75 16.13 -2.07
N VAL A 104 5.70 17.46 -1.98
CA VAL A 104 6.91 18.31 -1.89
C VAL A 104 7.70 17.98 -0.63
N LEU A 105 7.02 17.93 0.54
CA LEU A 105 7.64 17.57 1.82
C LEU A 105 8.37 16.24 1.78
N ARG A 106 7.79 15.22 1.13
CA ARG A 106 8.42 13.92 0.97
C ARG A 106 9.71 14.01 0.15
N LYS A 107 9.67 14.72 -1.00
CA LYS A 107 10.85 14.90 -1.86
C LYS A 107 11.95 15.70 -1.16
N VAL A 108 11.58 16.76 -0.44
CA VAL A 108 12.51 17.54 0.40
C VAL A 108 13.17 16.66 1.47
N SER A 109 12.41 15.77 2.11
CA SER A 109 12.95 14.82 3.10
C SER A 109 13.99 13.87 2.48
N VAL A 110 13.76 13.44 1.23
CA VAL A 110 14.72 12.61 0.48
C VAL A 110 16.03 13.37 0.25
N LEU A 111 15.94 14.64 -0.22
CA LEU A 111 17.13 15.49 -0.43
C LEU A 111 17.92 15.69 0.86
N LYS A 112 17.23 16.05 1.96
CA LYS A 112 17.88 16.18 3.27
C LYS A 112 18.62 14.93 3.69
N THR A 113 18.00 13.75 3.52
CA THR A 113 18.62 12.48 3.90
C THR A 113 19.84 12.19 3.03
N PHE A 114 19.77 12.46 1.72
CA PHE A 114 20.88 12.25 0.79
C PHE A 114 22.06 13.19 1.08
N TYR A 115 21.82 14.49 1.22
CA TYR A 115 22.89 15.45 1.47
C TYR A 115 23.49 15.30 2.86
N LYS A 116 22.70 14.93 3.86
CA LYS A 116 23.23 14.58 5.17
C LYS A 116 24.15 13.33 5.09
N PHE A 117 23.80 12.33 4.29
CA PHE A 117 24.66 11.17 4.04
C PHE A 117 25.96 11.62 3.36
N CYS A 118 25.91 12.45 2.33
CA CYS A 118 27.10 12.95 1.65
C CYS A 118 28.01 13.75 2.59
N TYR A 119 27.44 14.60 3.42
CA TYR A 119 28.18 15.40 4.40
C TYR A 119 28.87 14.53 5.47
N LEU A 120 28.15 13.58 6.05
CA LEU A 120 28.70 12.68 7.08
C LEU A 120 29.83 11.80 6.56
N ASN A 121 29.78 11.43 5.27
CA ASN A 121 30.84 10.68 4.59
C ASN A 121 31.95 11.56 3.99
N LYS A 122 31.98 12.87 4.33
CA LYS A 122 32.99 13.85 3.88
C LYS A 122 33.11 13.96 2.35
N LEU A 123 32.02 13.69 1.62
CA LEU A 123 31.95 13.81 0.16
C LEU A 123 31.67 15.24 -0.29
N ILE A 124 31.17 16.06 0.62
CA ILE A 124 30.94 17.49 0.48
C ILE A 124 31.36 18.21 1.79
N THR A 125 31.74 19.46 1.68
CA THR A 125 32.20 20.27 2.81
C THR A 125 31.07 20.94 3.59
N LYS A 126 29.92 21.17 2.94
CA LYS A 126 28.72 21.80 3.53
C LYS A 126 27.46 21.06 3.05
N ASP A 127 26.49 20.88 3.94
CA ASP A 127 25.18 20.34 3.59
C ASP A 127 24.28 21.44 2.99
N PRO A 128 24.01 21.42 1.66
CA PRO A 128 23.21 22.47 1.01
C PRO A 128 21.71 22.32 1.32
N ALA A 129 21.27 21.16 1.83
CA ALA A 129 19.89 20.92 2.23
C ALA A 129 19.63 21.26 3.71
N GLY A 130 20.66 21.61 4.49
CA GLY A 130 20.55 21.93 5.90
C GLY A 130 19.71 23.18 6.19
N ILE A 131 19.74 24.17 5.26
CA ILE A 131 18.97 25.42 5.37
C ILE A 131 17.46 25.22 5.22
N ILE A 132 17.01 24.16 4.58
CA ILE A 132 15.59 23.96 4.36
C ILE A 132 14.89 23.87 5.72
N LYS A 133 14.13 24.90 6.09
CA LYS A 133 13.31 24.88 7.31
C LYS A 133 12.40 23.65 7.31
N ASN A 134 12.20 23.03 8.48
CA ASN A 134 11.27 21.91 8.62
C ASN A 134 9.86 22.43 8.35
N LEU A 135 9.39 22.24 7.13
CA LEU A 135 8.01 22.53 6.76
C LEU A 135 7.09 21.60 7.56
N LYS A 136 6.24 22.16 8.40
CA LYS A 136 5.27 21.39 9.17
C LYS A 136 4.25 20.77 8.21
N ARG A 137 3.99 19.47 8.40
CA ARG A 137 2.89 18.82 7.72
C ARG A 137 1.58 19.42 8.22
N GLU A 138 0.70 19.78 7.32
CA GLU A 138 -0.68 20.02 7.67
C GLU A 138 -1.31 18.67 7.97
N TYR A 139 -1.69 18.48 9.22
CA TYR A 139 -2.45 17.30 9.62
C TYR A 139 -3.89 17.52 9.20
N GLN A 140 -4.35 16.74 8.24
CA GLN A 140 -5.76 16.57 7.96
C GLN A 140 -6.14 15.18 8.48
N PRO A 141 -7.17 15.07 9.32
CA PRO A 141 -7.64 13.76 9.75
C PRO A 141 -8.00 12.94 8.51
N PRO A 142 -7.65 11.65 8.49
CA PRO A 142 -7.99 10.81 7.36
C PRO A 142 -9.51 10.66 7.25
N GLU A 143 -10.01 10.69 6.03
CA GLU A 143 -11.41 10.39 5.73
C GLU A 143 -11.72 8.95 6.10
N THR A 144 -12.92 8.72 6.67
CA THR A 144 -13.41 7.39 7.11
C THR A 144 -14.77 7.10 6.51
N LEU A 145 -15.10 5.81 6.39
CA LEU A 145 -16.44 5.33 6.01
C LEU A 145 -17.21 4.94 7.27
N THR A 146 -18.51 5.14 7.27
CA THR A 146 -19.40 4.58 8.29
C THR A 146 -19.66 3.09 8.04
N LEU A 147 -20.26 2.39 9.01
CA LEU A 147 -20.62 0.97 8.83
C LEU A 147 -21.65 0.80 7.71
N GLU A 148 -22.60 1.72 7.59
CA GLU A 148 -23.62 1.73 6.55
C GLU A 148 -23.00 1.91 5.16
N GLU A 149 -22.07 2.86 5.01
CA GLU A 149 -21.34 3.06 3.76
C GLU A 149 -20.51 1.81 3.37
N ILE A 150 -19.89 1.16 4.34
CA ILE A 150 -19.14 -0.08 4.11
C ILE A 150 -20.10 -1.20 3.68
N LYS A 151 -21.25 -1.34 4.35
CA LYS A 151 -22.28 -2.33 3.96
C LYS A 151 -22.77 -2.07 2.53
N GLN A 152 -23.11 -0.84 2.19
CA GLN A 152 -23.50 -0.46 0.83
C GLN A 152 -22.43 -0.84 -0.22
N ILE A 153 -21.15 -0.62 0.07
CA ILE A 153 -20.05 -1.01 -0.84
C ILE A 153 -20.00 -2.53 -0.99
N VAL A 154 -20.12 -3.30 0.09
CA VAL A 154 -20.10 -4.76 0.08
C VAL A 154 -21.29 -5.33 -0.71
N ASP A 155 -22.49 -4.78 -0.51
CA ASP A 155 -23.72 -5.23 -1.16
C ASP A 155 -23.75 -4.90 -2.66
N ASN A 156 -23.03 -3.86 -3.09
CA ASN A 156 -22.86 -3.51 -4.51
C ASN A 156 -21.77 -4.33 -5.23
N CYS A 157 -21.15 -5.30 -4.58
CA CYS A 157 -20.31 -6.27 -5.28
C CYS A 157 -21.17 -7.23 -6.08
N SER A 158 -20.85 -7.44 -7.36
CA SER A 158 -21.60 -8.35 -8.23
C SER A 158 -21.47 -9.81 -7.78
N ASN A 159 -22.49 -10.64 -8.07
CA ASN A 159 -22.48 -12.10 -7.79
C ASN A 159 -21.61 -12.90 -8.78
N THR A 160 -20.72 -12.28 -9.51
CA THR A 160 -19.74 -12.94 -10.36
C THR A 160 -18.54 -13.43 -9.56
N PRO A 161 -17.75 -14.39 -10.04
CA PRO A 161 -16.53 -14.81 -9.35
C PRO A 161 -15.57 -13.68 -9.01
N ALA A 162 -15.42 -12.70 -9.92
CA ALA A 162 -14.61 -11.51 -9.70
C ALA A 162 -15.24 -10.54 -8.68
N GLY A 163 -16.57 -10.42 -8.66
CA GLY A 163 -17.29 -9.63 -7.68
C GLY A 163 -17.21 -10.21 -6.27
N MET A 164 -17.38 -11.52 -6.15
CA MET A 164 -17.20 -12.23 -4.86
C MET A 164 -15.75 -12.16 -4.37
N GLN A 165 -14.77 -12.17 -5.27
CA GLN A 165 -13.37 -11.88 -4.93
C GLN A 165 -13.22 -10.48 -4.34
N ASN A 166 -13.79 -9.45 -4.96
CA ASN A 166 -13.73 -8.08 -4.45
C ASN A 166 -14.46 -7.96 -3.11
N ARG A 167 -15.65 -8.55 -2.96
CA ARG A 167 -16.44 -8.58 -1.71
C ARG A 167 -15.62 -9.14 -0.55
N LEU A 168 -14.99 -10.29 -0.74
CA LEU A 168 -14.18 -10.92 0.30
C LEU A 168 -12.92 -10.10 0.64
N ILE A 169 -12.27 -9.48 -0.35
CA ILE A 169 -11.14 -8.58 -0.10
C ILE A 169 -11.56 -7.38 0.74
N ILE A 170 -12.71 -6.75 0.42
CA ILE A 170 -13.24 -5.60 1.16
C ILE A 170 -13.56 -5.99 2.62
N LYS A 171 -14.26 -7.11 2.82
CA LYS A 171 -14.55 -7.63 4.17
C LYS A 171 -13.27 -7.90 4.95
N LEU A 172 -12.26 -8.51 4.34
CA LEU A 172 -10.96 -8.73 4.99
C LEU A 172 -10.26 -7.42 5.35
N LEU A 173 -10.30 -6.40 4.48
CA LEU A 173 -9.70 -5.08 4.77
C LEU A 173 -10.29 -4.43 6.02
N ILE A 174 -11.62 -4.43 6.17
CA ILE A 174 -12.28 -3.81 7.32
C ILE A 174 -12.14 -4.65 8.59
N VAL A 175 -12.29 -5.96 8.49
CA VAL A 175 -12.23 -6.85 9.65
C VAL A 175 -10.82 -6.95 10.21
N THR A 176 -9.78 -7.02 9.37
CA THR A 176 -8.39 -7.19 9.82
C THR A 176 -7.62 -5.87 9.93
N GLY A 177 -8.08 -4.81 9.28
CA GLY A 177 -7.30 -3.59 9.11
C GLY A 177 -5.97 -3.82 8.39
N ALA A 178 -5.76 -4.98 7.74
CA ALA A 178 -4.53 -5.31 7.03
C ALA A 178 -4.31 -4.41 5.80
N MET A 179 -3.08 -4.34 5.32
CA MET A 179 -2.79 -3.64 4.07
C MET A 179 -3.24 -4.51 2.88
N ILE A 180 -3.70 -3.88 1.81
CA ILE A 180 -4.13 -4.59 0.58
C ILE A 180 -3.04 -5.54 0.05
N SER A 181 -1.77 -5.15 0.12
CA SER A 181 -0.65 -6.00 -0.29
C SER A 181 -0.51 -7.27 0.55
N GLU A 182 -0.89 -7.22 1.81
CA GLU A 182 -0.88 -8.37 2.72
C GLU A 182 -2.02 -9.32 2.34
N ILE A 183 -3.24 -8.80 2.19
CA ILE A 183 -4.41 -9.59 1.78
C ILE A 183 -4.20 -10.28 0.43
N LEU A 184 -3.71 -9.55 -0.58
CA LEU A 184 -3.45 -10.13 -1.91
C LEU A 184 -2.31 -11.15 -1.96
N ASN A 185 -1.50 -11.26 -0.91
CA ASN A 185 -0.45 -12.26 -0.79
C ASN A 185 -0.85 -13.45 0.10
N LEU A 186 -2.08 -13.48 0.65
CA LEU A 186 -2.60 -14.62 1.38
C LEU A 186 -2.60 -15.88 0.52
N LYS A 187 -2.15 -16.98 1.11
CA LYS A 187 -2.17 -18.31 0.49
C LYS A 187 -3.29 -19.14 1.10
N ILE A 188 -3.78 -20.11 0.36
CA ILE A 188 -4.84 -21.06 0.81
C ILE A 188 -4.40 -21.71 2.12
N LYS A 189 -3.17 -22.18 2.21
CA LYS A 189 -2.61 -22.81 3.43
C LYS A 189 -2.61 -21.89 4.67
N ASP A 190 -2.68 -20.58 4.48
CA ASP A 190 -2.70 -19.62 5.60
C ASP A 190 -4.08 -19.63 6.30
N ILE A 191 -5.10 -20.20 5.67
CA ILE A 191 -6.46 -20.40 6.22
C ILE A 191 -6.67 -21.86 6.65
N GLU A 192 -6.23 -22.84 5.86
CA GLU A 192 -6.50 -24.27 6.08
C GLU A 192 -5.84 -24.84 7.35
N ASN A 193 -4.69 -24.31 7.75
CA ASN A 193 -3.91 -24.84 8.88
C ASN A 193 -4.38 -24.35 10.26
N GLN A 194 -5.57 -23.77 10.38
CA GLN A 194 -5.97 -23.12 11.62
C GLN A 194 -7.22 -23.75 12.26
N TYR A 195 -6.99 -24.81 13.02
CA TYR A 195 -7.97 -25.35 13.97
C TYR A 195 -8.48 -24.31 15.01
N ASP A 196 -7.85 -23.12 15.07
CA ASP A 196 -8.12 -22.06 16.04
C ASP A 196 -8.69 -20.76 15.46
N LYS A 197 -9.31 -20.76 14.29
CA LYS A 197 -10.04 -19.57 13.75
C LYS A 197 -9.21 -18.26 13.71
N PHE A 198 -7.90 -18.35 13.43
CA PHE A 198 -7.02 -17.19 13.39
C PHE A 198 -6.49 -16.95 11.99
N ILE A 199 -6.61 -15.72 11.48
CA ILE A 199 -5.78 -15.26 10.37
C ILE A 199 -4.46 -14.78 10.97
N LYS A 200 -3.31 -15.35 10.54
CA LYS A 200 -2.01 -14.85 10.96
C LYS A 200 -1.91 -13.37 10.59
N PRO A 201 -1.56 -12.50 11.54
CA PRO A 201 -1.38 -11.11 11.23
C PRO A 201 -0.24 -10.94 10.25
N PHE A 202 -0.50 -10.10 9.25
CA PHE A 202 0.39 -9.83 8.15
C PHE A 202 1.41 -8.77 8.55
N GLY A 203 2.69 -9.06 8.40
CA GLY A 203 3.76 -8.12 8.60
C GLY A 203 4.96 -8.73 9.32
N LYS A 204 6.16 -8.23 9.00
CA LYS A 204 7.44 -8.73 9.54
C LYS A 204 7.54 -8.72 11.07
N ASN A 205 6.67 -7.99 11.77
CA ASN A 205 6.72 -7.78 13.22
C ASN A 205 5.44 -8.19 13.95
N SER A 206 4.44 -8.77 13.31
CA SER A 206 3.20 -9.09 13.98
C SER A 206 3.29 -10.46 14.65
N LYS A 207 3.40 -10.41 15.98
CA LYS A 207 3.44 -11.59 16.86
C LYS A 207 2.04 -12.09 17.26
N TYR A 208 0.99 -11.38 16.85
CA TYR A 208 -0.37 -11.62 17.32
C TYR A 208 -1.25 -12.15 16.20
N GLN A 209 -1.94 -13.23 16.51
CA GLN A 209 -2.98 -13.80 15.67
C GLN A 209 -4.29 -13.09 15.99
N ILE A 210 -4.93 -12.49 15.01
CA ILE A 210 -6.23 -11.87 15.22
C ILE A 210 -7.30 -12.94 14.99
N LYS A 211 -7.96 -13.37 16.06
CA LYS A 211 -9.12 -14.25 15.98
C LYS A 211 -10.31 -13.41 15.54
N LEU A 212 -10.61 -13.44 14.25
CA LEU A 212 -11.50 -12.48 13.62
C LEU A 212 -12.64 -13.11 12.85
N ILE A 213 -12.74 -14.40 12.85
CA ILE A 213 -13.71 -15.06 11.98
C ILE A 213 -14.85 -15.55 12.85
N ASP A 214 -15.98 -14.86 12.77
CA ASP A 214 -17.28 -15.40 13.10
C ASP A 214 -17.56 -16.60 12.16
N ASN A 215 -18.39 -17.55 12.60
CA ASN A 215 -18.74 -18.74 11.82
C ASN A 215 -19.31 -18.37 10.43
N SER A 216 -20.05 -17.26 10.32
CA SER A 216 -20.62 -16.78 9.06
C SER A 216 -19.53 -16.39 8.05
N PHE A 217 -18.49 -15.72 8.50
CA PHE A 217 -17.38 -15.30 7.64
C PHE A 217 -16.50 -16.49 7.21
N GLU A 218 -16.34 -17.50 8.08
CA GLU A 218 -15.67 -18.76 7.74
C GLU A 218 -16.41 -19.48 6.62
N ILE A 219 -17.75 -19.56 6.70
CA ILE A 219 -18.58 -20.14 5.65
C ILE A 219 -18.42 -19.37 4.33
N GLU A 220 -18.40 -18.04 4.38
CA GLU A 220 -18.22 -17.20 3.19
C GLU A 220 -16.84 -17.44 2.53
N ILE A 221 -15.78 -17.56 3.32
CA ILE A 221 -14.44 -17.90 2.79
C ILE A 221 -14.44 -19.27 2.14
N LYS A 222 -15.04 -20.29 2.78
CA LYS A 222 -15.14 -21.63 2.23
C LYS A 222 -15.94 -21.64 0.92
N ASN A 223 -17.10 -21.01 0.90
CA ASN A 223 -17.90 -20.87 -0.32
C ASN A 223 -17.13 -20.19 -1.45
N TYR A 224 -16.38 -19.12 -1.11
CA TYR A 224 -15.53 -18.48 -2.10
C TYR A 224 -14.45 -19.41 -2.65
N LEU A 225 -13.75 -20.15 -1.80
CA LEU A 225 -12.68 -21.05 -2.20
C LEU A 225 -13.18 -22.22 -3.06
N GLU A 226 -14.36 -22.77 -2.74
CA GLU A 226 -14.92 -23.97 -3.38
C GLU A 226 -15.72 -23.62 -4.65
N ILE A 227 -16.52 -22.54 -4.63
CA ILE A 227 -17.49 -22.25 -5.69
C ILE A 227 -16.98 -21.17 -6.67
N TYR A 228 -16.41 -20.09 -6.15
CA TYR A 228 -16.10 -18.91 -6.96
C TYR A 228 -14.66 -18.86 -7.43
N ARG A 229 -13.72 -19.17 -6.54
CA ARG A 229 -12.28 -19.12 -6.84
C ARG A 229 -11.88 -20.01 -8.02
N PRO A 230 -12.35 -21.26 -8.16
CA PRO A 230 -11.96 -22.13 -9.29
C PRO A 230 -12.34 -21.58 -10.66
N LYS A 231 -13.36 -20.68 -10.72
CA LYS A 231 -13.83 -20.04 -11.95
C LYS A 231 -13.00 -18.82 -12.35
N LEU A 232 -12.02 -18.43 -11.52
CA LEU A 232 -11.13 -17.30 -11.81
C LEU A 232 -9.94 -17.75 -12.65
N LYS A 233 -9.44 -16.84 -13.49
CA LYS A 233 -8.24 -17.08 -14.29
C LYS A 233 -7.03 -17.39 -13.39
N ASN A 234 -6.23 -18.38 -13.80
CA ASN A 234 -5.02 -18.84 -13.10
C ASN A 234 -5.28 -19.38 -11.67
N ALA A 235 -6.52 -19.73 -11.32
CA ALA A 235 -6.85 -20.24 -9.99
C ALA A 235 -6.13 -21.55 -9.67
N ASN A 236 -6.06 -22.47 -10.65
CA ASN A 236 -5.45 -23.80 -10.46
C ASN A 236 -3.93 -23.73 -10.33
N GLU A 237 -3.29 -22.73 -10.90
CA GLU A 237 -1.83 -22.54 -10.87
C GLU A 237 -1.36 -21.70 -9.67
N SER A 238 -2.29 -21.01 -9.00
CA SER A 238 -1.97 -20.08 -7.93
C SER A 238 -2.23 -20.68 -6.55
N LEU A 239 -1.25 -20.59 -5.68
CA LEU A 239 -1.42 -20.91 -4.24
C LEU A 239 -2.10 -19.77 -3.46
N LYS A 240 -2.35 -18.62 -4.09
CA LYS A 240 -3.00 -17.45 -3.45
C LYS A 240 -4.50 -17.66 -3.35
N ILE A 241 -5.11 -17.12 -2.29
CA ILE A 241 -6.57 -17.06 -2.15
C ILE A 241 -7.17 -16.22 -3.28
N PHE A 242 -6.53 -15.11 -3.61
CA PHE A 242 -6.95 -14.17 -4.65
C PHE A 242 -6.03 -14.28 -5.86
N PRO A 243 -6.31 -15.19 -6.82
CA PRO A 243 -5.52 -15.31 -8.02
C PRO A 243 -5.75 -14.12 -8.95
N ASP A 244 -4.76 -13.82 -9.78
CA ASP A 244 -4.83 -12.87 -10.92
C ASP A 244 -5.38 -11.45 -10.59
N ILE A 245 -5.29 -11.02 -9.33
CA ILE A 245 -5.64 -9.66 -8.95
C ILE A 245 -4.43 -8.91 -8.41
N ARG A 246 -4.11 -7.77 -9.05
CA ARG A 246 -3.08 -6.83 -8.60
C ARG A 246 -3.73 -5.66 -7.87
N ARG A 247 -2.94 -4.96 -7.06
CA ARG A 247 -3.38 -3.80 -6.29
C ARG A 247 -4.08 -2.74 -7.16
N GLU A 248 -3.53 -2.46 -8.32
CA GLU A 248 -4.05 -1.46 -9.26
C GLU A 248 -5.41 -1.87 -9.84
N LYS A 249 -5.56 -3.18 -10.19
CA LYS A 249 -6.83 -3.75 -10.66
C LYS A 249 -7.89 -3.70 -9.58
N PHE A 250 -7.54 -4.11 -8.35
CA PHE A 250 -8.46 -4.02 -7.22
C PHE A 250 -8.90 -2.58 -6.96
N TRP A 251 -7.99 -1.61 -7.00
CA TRP A 251 -8.33 -0.21 -6.79
C TRP A 251 -9.29 0.34 -7.86
N LYS A 252 -9.09 -0.03 -9.12
CA LYS A 252 -10.04 0.33 -10.20
C LYS A 252 -11.43 -0.27 -9.94
N ASN A 253 -11.49 -1.55 -9.58
CA ASN A 253 -12.74 -2.23 -9.26
C ASN A 253 -13.44 -1.57 -8.06
N LEU A 254 -12.70 -1.29 -7.00
CA LEU A 254 -13.22 -0.65 -5.79
C LEU A 254 -13.86 0.73 -6.08
N LYS A 255 -13.25 1.51 -6.97
CA LYS A 255 -13.83 2.80 -7.39
C LYS A 255 -15.17 2.62 -8.09
N ILE A 256 -15.28 1.64 -8.98
CA ILE A 256 -16.52 1.34 -9.70
C ILE A 256 -17.60 0.87 -8.70
N ILE A 257 -17.24 -0.03 -7.77
CA ILE A 257 -18.17 -0.53 -6.75
C ILE A 257 -18.67 0.62 -5.87
N ALA A 258 -17.77 1.51 -5.41
CA ALA A 258 -18.13 2.66 -4.60
C ALA A 258 -19.04 3.66 -5.35
N GLN A 259 -18.81 3.89 -6.65
CA GLN A 259 -19.68 4.70 -7.49
C GLN A 259 -21.08 4.08 -7.63
N ASN A 260 -21.15 2.77 -7.86
CA ASN A 260 -22.44 2.06 -7.92
C ASN A 260 -23.18 2.11 -6.59
N ALA A 261 -22.47 2.06 -5.48
CA ALA A 261 -23.00 2.23 -4.13
C ALA A 261 -23.35 3.69 -3.78
N LYS A 262 -23.17 4.64 -4.72
CA LYS A 262 -23.44 6.09 -4.54
C LYS A 262 -22.65 6.70 -3.38
N ILE A 263 -21.45 6.21 -3.10
CA ILE A 263 -20.56 6.76 -2.08
C ILE A 263 -19.78 7.93 -2.68
N GLU A 264 -20.01 9.14 -2.15
CA GLU A 264 -19.36 10.38 -2.62
C GLU A 264 -17.91 10.50 -2.16
N LYS A 265 -17.54 9.84 -1.06
CA LYS A 265 -16.18 9.84 -0.52
C LYS A 265 -15.20 9.16 -1.47
N ASN A 266 -13.94 9.60 -1.44
CA ASN A 266 -12.89 8.95 -2.24
C ASN A 266 -12.49 7.61 -1.63
N VAL A 267 -13.04 6.51 -2.16
CA VAL A 267 -12.80 5.15 -1.64
C VAL A 267 -11.51 4.58 -2.21
N TYR A 268 -10.60 4.17 -1.32
CA TYR A 268 -9.32 3.53 -1.61
C TYR A 268 -9.00 2.46 -0.55
N PRO A 269 -8.17 1.45 -0.82
CA PRO A 269 -7.99 0.32 0.11
C PRO A 269 -7.64 0.70 1.55
N HIS A 270 -6.85 1.78 1.74
CA HIS A 270 -6.44 2.19 3.08
C HIS A 270 -7.54 2.90 3.88
N ILE A 271 -8.63 3.34 3.21
CA ILE A 271 -9.76 3.98 3.89
C ILE A 271 -10.44 3.00 4.86
N PHE A 272 -10.55 1.72 4.51
CA PHE A 272 -11.12 0.69 5.38
C PHE A 272 -10.35 0.55 6.68
N ARG A 273 -9.02 0.61 6.62
CA ARG A 273 -8.17 0.59 7.82
C ARG A 273 -8.37 1.84 8.68
N ASN A 274 -8.52 3.03 8.05
CA ASN A 274 -8.83 4.26 8.77
C ASN A 274 -10.22 4.19 9.41
N SER A 275 -11.20 3.65 8.69
CA SER A 275 -12.57 3.46 9.18
C SER A 275 -12.61 2.50 10.38
N LEU A 276 -11.88 1.39 10.32
CA LEU A 276 -11.74 0.49 11.46
C LEU A 276 -11.23 1.23 12.70
N VAL A 277 -10.20 2.07 12.55
CA VAL A 277 -9.69 2.90 13.65
C VAL A 277 -10.76 3.83 14.19
N GLY A 278 -11.53 4.49 13.31
CA GLY A 278 -12.63 5.37 13.71
C GLY A 278 -13.68 4.63 14.52
N ILE A 279 -14.19 3.51 13.98
CA ILE A 279 -15.20 2.67 14.62
C ILE A 279 -14.72 2.17 16.00
N LEU A 280 -13.46 1.67 16.07
CA LEU A 280 -12.88 1.21 17.33
C LEU A 280 -12.70 2.35 18.35
N SER A 281 -12.40 3.57 17.90
CA SER A 281 -12.28 4.74 18.78
C SER A 281 -13.65 5.18 19.33
N GLU A 282 -14.72 5.09 18.55
CA GLU A 282 -16.08 5.40 18.97
C GLU A 282 -16.61 4.42 20.03
N THR A 283 -16.14 3.18 20.03
CA THR A 283 -16.48 2.17 21.06
C THR A 283 -15.65 2.31 22.35
N ASN A 284 -14.92 3.42 22.52
CA ASN A 284 -14.00 3.63 23.64
C ASN A 284 -12.97 2.51 23.83
N ALA A 285 -12.57 1.86 22.73
CA ALA A 285 -11.50 0.87 22.76
C ALA A 285 -10.17 1.53 23.15
N ASP A 286 -9.41 0.89 24.03
CA ASP A 286 -8.09 1.38 24.43
C ASP A 286 -7.21 1.52 23.17
N ILE A 287 -6.50 2.64 23.08
CA ILE A 287 -5.58 2.92 21.97
C ILE A 287 -4.53 1.82 21.79
N CYS A 288 -4.16 1.14 22.88
CA CYS A 288 -3.25 -0.01 22.85
C CYS A 288 -3.85 -1.19 22.10
N ILE A 289 -5.17 -1.42 22.25
CA ILE A 289 -5.91 -2.46 21.53
C ILE A 289 -5.93 -2.14 20.04
N ILE A 290 -6.23 -0.88 19.70
CA ILE A 290 -6.24 -0.42 18.31
C ILE A 290 -4.86 -0.58 17.67
N GLN A 291 -3.79 -0.22 18.38
CA GLN A 291 -2.43 -0.39 17.90
C GLN A 291 -2.04 -1.86 17.71
N GLU A 292 -2.47 -2.73 18.59
CA GLU A 292 -2.24 -4.17 18.52
C GLU A 292 -2.96 -4.78 17.31
N ILE A 293 -4.24 -4.49 17.10
CA ILE A 293 -5.03 -4.92 15.93
C ILE A 293 -4.34 -4.47 14.64
N LEU A 294 -3.82 -3.24 14.62
CA LEU A 294 -3.15 -2.68 13.45
C LEU A 294 -1.71 -3.14 13.27
N GLY A 295 -1.16 -3.94 14.19
CA GLY A 295 0.23 -4.40 14.14
C GLY A 295 1.25 -3.26 14.28
N LYS A 296 0.86 -2.09 14.80
CA LYS A 296 1.75 -0.97 15.09
C LYS A 296 2.26 -1.08 16.54
N VAL A 297 3.29 -1.87 16.76
CA VAL A 297 3.97 -1.92 18.06
C VAL A 297 4.95 -0.75 18.14
N ASN A 298 4.57 0.35 18.77
CA ASN A 298 5.52 1.32 19.28
C ASN A 298 6.14 0.76 20.58
N ILE A 299 7.46 0.68 20.62
CA ILE A 299 8.26 0.05 21.69
C ILE A 299 7.98 0.64 23.08
N THR A 300 7.45 1.84 23.17
CA THR A 300 7.12 2.52 24.44
C THR A 300 5.92 1.92 25.18
N THR A 301 5.07 1.13 24.53
CA THR A 301 3.88 0.51 25.14
C THR A 301 4.08 -0.95 25.54
N ALA A 302 5.28 -1.49 25.43
CA ALA A 302 5.62 -2.87 25.81
C ALA A 302 5.36 -3.22 27.30
N LYS A 303 5.08 -2.24 28.16
CA LYS A 303 4.76 -2.43 29.58
C LYS A 303 3.27 -2.66 29.89
N ILE A 304 2.36 -2.45 28.92
CA ILE A 304 0.91 -2.65 29.12
C ILE A 304 0.46 -3.96 28.46
N LYS A 305 1.25 -5.02 28.62
CA LYS A 305 0.89 -6.39 28.24
C LYS A 305 0.05 -7.06 29.33
N LYS A 306 -1.13 -6.55 29.67
CA LYS A 306 -2.06 -7.31 30.48
C LYS A 306 -3.45 -7.28 29.86
N ASN A 307 -3.81 -8.43 29.30
CA ASN A 307 -5.19 -8.88 29.11
C ASN A 307 -6.14 -7.89 28.38
N VAL A 308 -5.98 -7.78 27.08
CA VAL A 308 -7.11 -7.39 26.24
C VAL A 308 -8.16 -8.49 26.45
N GLU A 309 -9.23 -8.17 27.14
CA GLU A 309 -10.34 -9.11 27.33
C GLU A 309 -10.87 -9.51 25.95
N LYS A 310 -10.75 -10.81 25.63
CA LYS A 310 -11.26 -11.39 24.39
C LYS A 310 -12.74 -11.06 24.15
N SER A 311 -13.50 -10.79 25.23
CA SER A 311 -14.88 -10.36 25.22
C SER A 311 -15.09 -9.00 24.55
N LYS A 312 -14.23 -8.01 24.80
CA LYS A 312 -14.32 -6.67 24.18
C LYS A 312 -14.03 -6.70 22.69
N LEU A 313 -13.02 -7.48 22.26
CA LEU A 313 -12.78 -7.71 20.84
C LEU A 313 -13.98 -8.36 20.17
N LYS A 314 -14.57 -9.37 20.80
CA LYS A 314 -15.76 -10.05 20.27
C LYS A 314 -16.98 -9.13 20.15
N MET A 315 -17.21 -8.22 21.10
CA MET A 315 -18.27 -7.22 21.01
C MET A 315 -18.05 -6.25 19.84
N ILE A 316 -16.81 -5.79 19.65
CA ILE A 316 -16.45 -4.90 18.53
C ILE A 316 -16.71 -5.59 17.19
N TYR A 317 -16.31 -6.85 17.07
CA TYR A 317 -16.54 -7.62 15.83
C TYR A 317 -18.00 -7.98 15.60
N ASN A 318 -18.77 -8.23 16.65
CA ASN A 318 -20.22 -8.46 16.53
C ASN A 318 -20.96 -7.21 16.03
N ASN A 319 -20.44 -6.01 16.34
CA ASN A 319 -20.99 -4.75 15.82
C ASN A 319 -20.56 -4.47 14.36
N ILE A 320 -19.49 -5.11 13.88
CA ILE A 320 -19.04 -5.04 12.47
C ILE A 320 -19.64 -6.22 11.67
N LYS A 321 -20.75 -6.80 12.12
CA LYS A 321 -21.46 -7.84 11.35
C LYS A 321 -21.85 -7.26 9.98
N LEU A 322 -21.02 -7.59 8.97
CA LEU A 322 -21.29 -7.41 7.55
C LEU A 322 -21.91 -8.71 6.98
N GLY A 323 -22.72 -9.40 7.79
CA GLY A 323 -23.40 -10.62 7.41
C GLY A 323 -24.88 -10.37 7.18
N ASP A 324 -25.45 -11.04 6.20
CA ASP A 324 -26.87 -11.13 5.98
C ASP A 324 -27.53 -11.68 7.26
N ASP A 325 -28.60 -11.02 7.74
CA ASP A 325 -29.54 -11.57 8.72
C ASP A 325 -30.27 -12.75 8.11
#